data_0ce0d56379a728c0dcd4a63372de4e09
#
_entry.id   0ce0d56379a728c0dcd4a63372de4e09
#
_cell.length_a   1.000
_cell.length_b   1.000
_cell.length_c   1.000
_cell.angle_alpha   90.00
_cell.angle_beta   90.00
_cell.angle_gamma   90.00
#
_symmetry.space_group_name_H-M   'P 1'
#
loop_
_entity.id
_entity.type
_entity.pdbx_description
1 polymer ?
#
loop_
_entity_poly.entity_id
_entity_poly.type
_entity_poly.pdbx_seq_one_letter_code
_entity_poly.pdbx_strand_id
1 'polypeptide(L)'
;MRSLVFEGNTWIAYEQMREQDKKLHKALCKPLKDMLRSDPGAGLGKPERLKHNLSGLWSKRISLKDRLIYKFDKNYIYIFAIGGHYDQP
;
A
#
# COMPACT_ATOMS: atom_id res chain seq x y z
N MET A 1 11.65 10.99 -8.37
CA MET A 1 11.24 9.81 -7.57
C MET A 1 10.50 10.28 -6.33
N ARG A 2 9.37 9.64 -6.01
CA ARG A 2 8.62 9.98 -4.79
C ARG A 2 9.25 9.32 -3.57
N SER A 3 8.97 9.87 -2.39
CA SER A 3 9.39 9.29 -1.11
C SER A 3 8.21 8.60 -0.43
N LEU A 4 8.50 7.55 0.36
CA LEU A 4 7.48 6.85 1.14
C LEU A 4 7.30 7.52 2.49
N VAL A 5 6.04 7.67 2.90
CA VAL A 5 5.69 8.14 4.24
C VAL A 5 4.81 7.08 4.89
N PHE A 6 5.25 6.51 6.01
CA PHE A 6 4.50 5.52 6.76
C PHE A 6 3.67 6.22 7.82
N GLU A 7 2.36 6.29 7.60
CA GLU A 7 1.44 6.96 8.49
C GLU A 7 1.05 6.07 9.67
N GLY A 8 0.82 6.69 10.83
CA GLY A 8 0.40 5.97 12.02
C GLY A 8 1.39 4.89 12.41
N ASN A 9 0.90 3.69 12.64
CA ASN A 9 1.73 2.54 13.01
C ASN A 9 2.06 1.62 11.83
N THR A 10 2.02 2.14 10.61
CA THR A 10 2.28 1.30 9.42
C THR A 10 3.72 0.84 9.31
N TRP A 11 4.67 1.61 9.85
CA TRP A 11 6.05 1.14 9.92
C TRP A 11 6.18 -0.10 10.80
N ILE A 12 5.48 -0.10 11.94
CA ILE A 12 5.45 -1.26 12.83
C ILE A 12 4.85 -2.47 12.11
N ALA A 13 3.74 -2.25 11.38
CA ALA A 13 3.10 -3.30 10.61
C ALA A 13 4.05 -3.87 9.54
N TYR A 14 4.80 -3.01 8.87
CA TYR A 14 5.80 -3.40 7.88
C TYR A 14 6.87 -4.30 8.50
N GLU A 15 7.40 -3.91 9.66
CA GLU A 15 8.43 -4.68 10.34
C GLU A 15 7.91 -6.03 10.86
N GLN A 16 6.69 -6.03 11.41
CA GLN A 16 6.07 -7.26 11.89
C GLN A 16 5.83 -8.24 10.74
N MET A 17 5.36 -7.74 9.61
CA MET A 17 5.15 -8.59 8.44
C MET A 17 6.47 -9.21 7.97
N ARG A 18 7.54 -8.44 7.96
CA ARG A 18 8.86 -8.92 7.56
C ARG A 18 9.33 -10.07 8.44
N GLU A 19 9.03 -10.03 9.73
CA GLU A 19 9.44 -11.07 10.67
C GLU A 19 8.50 -12.28 10.68
N GLN A 20 7.20 -12.04 10.57
CA GLN A 20 6.19 -13.07 10.76
C GLN A 20 5.74 -13.75 9.48
N ASP A 21 5.84 -13.06 8.35
CA ASP A 21 5.39 -13.60 7.05
C ASP A 21 6.27 -13.06 5.94
N LYS A 22 7.42 -13.69 5.76
CA LYS A 22 8.42 -13.22 4.78
C LYS A 22 7.91 -13.26 3.36
N LYS A 23 7.05 -14.22 3.03
CA LYS A 23 6.48 -14.33 1.69
C LYS A 23 5.55 -13.15 1.40
N LEU A 24 4.69 -12.82 2.35
CA LEU A 24 3.78 -11.70 2.22
C LEU A 24 4.54 -10.38 2.17
N HIS A 25 5.56 -10.24 3.01
CA HIS A 25 6.42 -9.04 3.00
C HIS A 25 7.09 -8.85 1.64
N LYS A 26 7.59 -9.92 1.05
CA LYS A 26 8.19 -9.86 -0.27
C LYS A 26 7.19 -9.40 -1.33
N ALA A 27 5.95 -9.88 -1.22
CA ALA A 27 4.86 -9.47 -2.11
C ALA A 27 4.49 -8.00 -1.92
N LEU A 28 4.56 -7.49 -0.68
CA LEU A 28 4.34 -6.07 -0.39
C LEU A 28 5.42 -5.19 -1.01
N CYS A 29 6.67 -5.61 -0.94
CA CYS A 29 7.79 -4.80 -1.44
C CYS A 29 7.74 -4.57 -2.95
N LYS A 30 7.14 -5.48 -3.71
CA LYS A 30 7.03 -5.33 -5.16
C LYS A 30 6.23 -4.08 -5.58
N PRO A 31 4.96 -3.91 -5.14
CA PRO A 31 4.23 -2.69 -5.48
C PRO A 31 4.84 -1.44 -4.87
N LEU A 32 5.47 -1.52 -3.69
CA LEU A 32 6.15 -0.35 -3.12
C LEU A 32 7.29 0.13 -4.02
N LYS A 33 8.14 -0.77 -4.48
CA LYS A 33 9.23 -0.43 -5.40
C LYS A 33 8.71 0.10 -6.72
N ASP A 34 7.65 -0.52 -7.25
CA ASP A 34 7.04 -0.09 -8.50
C ASP A 34 6.51 1.34 -8.41
N MET A 35 5.84 1.67 -7.31
CA MET A 35 5.31 3.02 -7.09
C MET A 35 6.39 4.09 -6.98
N LEU A 36 7.58 3.72 -6.52
CA LEU A 36 8.68 4.67 -6.44
C LEU A 36 9.23 5.07 -7.81
N ARG A 37 9.04 4.21 -8.82
CA ARG A 37 9.60 4.41 -10.16
C ARG A 37 8.58 4.83 -11.21
N SER A 38 7.30 4.64 -10.94
CA SER A 38 6.26 4.86 -11.93
C SER A 38 5.03 5.48 -11.28
N ASP A 39 3.95 5.60 -12.05
CA ASP A 39 2.69 6.17 -11.57
C ASP A 39 2.06 5.28 -10.49
N PRO A 40 1.89 5.78 -9.23
CA PRO A 40 1.26 4.97 -8.19
C PRO A 40 -0.20 4.61 -8.46
N GLY A 41 -0.87 5.31 -9.35
CA GLY A 41 -2.24 4.97 -9.77
C GLY A 41 -2.31 3.90 -10.83
N ALA A 42 -1.18 3.29 -11.18
CA ALA A 42 -1.08 2.25 -12.19
C ALA A 42 -0.14 1.14 -11.72
N GLY A 43 0.23 0.24 -12.61
CA GLY A 43 1.24 -0.79 -12.34
C GLY A 43 0.75 -1.96 -11.53
N LEU A 44 1.66 -2.55 -10.75
CA LEU A 44 1.42 -3.79 -10.03
C LEU A 44 0.35 -3.66 -8.95
N GLY A 45 -0.37 -4.76 -8.69
CA GLY A 45 -1.32 -4.86 -7.59
C GLY A 45 -2.71 -4.39 -7.89
N LYS A 46 -3.08 -4.21 -9.15
CA LYS A 46 -4.42 -3.79 -9.57
C LYS A 46 -4.91 -2.58 -8.79
N PRO A 47 -4.29 -1.41 -8.98
CA PRO A 47 -4.66 -0.22 -8.22
C PRO A 47 -6.12 0.16 -8.42
N GLU A 48 -6.77 0.54 -7.34
CA GLU A 48 -8.19 0.86 -7.33
C GLU A 48 -8.45 2.05 -6.42
N ARG A 49 -9.24 3.01 -6.90
CA ARG A 49 -9.65 4.14 -6.06
C ARG A 49 -10.72 3.68 -5.09
N LEU A 50 -10.58 4.10 -3.84
CA LEU A 50 -11.59 3.83 -2.83
C LEU A 50 -12.67 4.90 -2.87
N LYS A 51 -13.85 4.58 -2.29
CA LYS A 51 -15.04 5.41 -2.40
C LYS A 51 -15.57 5.82 -1.02
N HIS A 52 -16.60 6.65 -1.02
CA HIS A 52 -17.30 7.11 0.17
C HIS A 52 -16.35 7.83 1.14
N ASN A 53 -16.37 7.47 2.42
CA ASN A 53 -15.51 8.11 3.42
C ASN A 53 -14.01 7.81 3.23
N LEU A 54 -13.67 6.91 2.32
CA LEU A 54 -12.29 6.58 1.97
C LEU A 54 -11.85 7.25 0.66
N SER A 55 -12.67 8.16 0.14
CA SER A 55 -12.37 8.89 -1.09
C SER A 55 -11.04 9.62 -0.98
N GLY A 56 -10.24 9.54 -2.02
CA GLY A 56 -8.88 10.08 -2.04
C GLY A 56 -7.81 9.05 -1.73
N LEU A 57 -8.20 7.89 -1.22
CA LEU A 57 -7.28 6.78 -0.99
C LEU A 57 -7.33 5.78 -2.14
N TRP A 58 -6.27 5.00 -2.24
CA TRP A 58 -6.11 3.94 -3.22
C TRP A 58 -5.80 2.63 -2.54
N SER A 59 -6.09 1.54 -3.23
CA SER A 59 -5.79 0.19 -2.77
C SER A 59 -5.00 -0.55 -3.83
N LYS A 60 -3.97 -1.28 -3.41
CA LYS A 60 -3.27 -2.26 -4.24
C LYS A 60 -3.30 -3.62 -3.55
N ARG A 61 -3.40 -4.68 -4.34
CA ARG A 61 -3.37 -6.04 -3.81
C ARG A 61 -1.94 -6.44 -3.47
N ILE A 62 -1.77 -7.07 -2.30
CA ILE A 62 -0.53 -7.74 -1.92
C ILE A 62 -0.71 -9.24 -2.10
N SER A 63 -1.89 -9.75 -1.73
CA SER A 63 -2.30 -11.13 -1.91
C SER A 63 -3.79 -11.17 -2.19
N LEU A 64 -4.40 -12.35 -2.22
CA LEU A 64 -5.85 -12.47 -2.42
C LEU A 64 -6.65 -11.70 -1.37
N LYS A 65 -6.17 -11.68 -0.13
CA LYS A 65 -6.89 -11.05 0.99
C LYS A 65 -6.21 -9.84 1.58
N ASP A 66 -4.96 -9.60 1.24
CA ASP A 66 -4.19 -8.51 1.84
C ASP A 66 -4.07 -7.33 0.90
N ARG A 67 -4.20 -6.13 1.45
CA ARG A 67 -4.20 -4.88 0.68
C ARG A 67 -3.21 -3.89 1.25
N LEU A 68 -2.75 -3.02 0.37
CA LEU A 68 -1.97 -1.83 0.69
C LEU A 68 -2.86 -0.63 0.43
N ILE A 69 -3.13 0.16 1.47
CA ILE A 69 -3.94 1.38 1.34
C ILE A 69 -3.02 2.57 1.38
N TYR A 70 -3.16 3.45 0.40
CA TYR A 70 -2.22 4.56 0.23
C TYR A 70 -2.90 5.73 -0.48
N LYS A 71 -2.24 6.88 -0.44
CA LYS A 71 -2.52 8.00 -1.33
C LYS A 71 -1.18 8.55 -1.81
N PHE A 72 -1.21 9.42 -2.80
CA PHE A 72 0.03 9.98 -3.32
C PHE A 72 -0.21 11.37 -3.89
N ASP A 73 0.87 12.12 -3.94
CA ASP A 73 0.92 13.38 -4.66
C ASP A 73 2.17 13.38 -5.53
N LYS A 74 2.59 14.55 -5.96
CA LYS A 74 3.75 14.71 -6.83
C LYS A 74 5.05 14.23 -6.19
N ASN A 75 5.16 14.37 -4.86
CA ASN A 75 6.41 14.15 -4.13
C ASN A 75 6.42 12.94 -3.20
N TYR A 76 5.25 12.49 -2.74
CA TYR A 76 5.15 11.49 -1.68
C TYR A 76 4.13 10.41 -1.98
N ILE A 77 4.38 9.25 -1.39
CA ILE A 77 3.40 8.17 -1.30
C ILE A 77 3.17 7.94 0.18
N TYR A 78 1.92 8.09 0.63
CA TYR A 78 1.54 7.98 2.04
C TYR A 78 0.89 6.62 2.25
N ILE A 79 1.47 5.80 3.14
CA ILE A 79 0.98 4.46 3.44
C ILE A 79 0.07 4.53 4.66
N PHE A 80 -1.19 4.13 4.51
CA PHE A 80 -2.19 4.21 5.57
C PHE A 80 -2.51 2.87 6.21
N ALA A 81 -2.41 1.76 5.47
CA ALA A 81 -2.65 0.44 6.01
C ALA A 81 -1.89 -0.60 5.18
N ILE A 82 -1.42 -1.64 5.85
CA ILE A 82 -0.66 -2.73 5.24
C ILE A 82 -1.23 -4.05 5.74
N GLY A 83 -1.64 -4.91 4.79
CA GLY A 83 -2.18 -6.23 5.11
C GLY A 83 -3.64 -6.19 5.53
N GLY A 84 -4.22 -7.38 5.68
CA GLY A 84 -5.62 -7.52 6.02
C GLY A 84 -6.56 -7.15 4.89
N HIS A 85 -7.83 -7.45 5.11
CA HIS A 85 -8.89 -7.12 4.16
C HIS A 85 -9.52 -5.78 4.54
N TYR A 86 -9.54 -4.86 3.61
CA TYR A 86 -10.06 -3.51 3.85
C TYR A 86 -11.42 -3.36 3.18
N ASP A 87 -12.47 -3.39 3.99
CA ASP A 87 -13.83 -3.26 3.50
C ASP A 87 -14.22 -1.80 3.37
N GLN A 88 -14.88 -1.49 2.26
CA GLN A 88 -15.50 -0.19 2.09
C GLN A 88 -16.95 -0.25 2.56
N PRO A 89 -17.40 0.79 3.30
CA PRO A 89 -18.81 0.84 3.66
C PRO A 89 -19.70 0.98 2.44
#